data_fcf9473533df36bae66d9d329e509e24
#
_entry.id   fcf9473533df36bae66d9d329e509e24
#
_cell.length_a   1.000
_cell.length_b   1.000
_cell.length_c   1.000
_cell.angle_alpha   90.00
_cell.angle_beta   90.00
_cell.angle_gamma   90.00
#
_symmetry.space_group_name_H-M   'P 1'
#
loop_
_entity.id
_entity.type
_entity.pdbx_description
1 polymer ?
#
loop_
_entity_poly.entity_id
_entity_poly.type
_entity_poly.pdbx_seq_one_letter_code
_entity_poly.pdbx_strand_id
1 'polypeptide(L)'
;MELITILKGSGHAEEALYMLGMCYYNMGDMQGAAQCFNQYISVYPRGVFAELSRFHIVKALYLATPVPRLDQSGTYEAIQQLQLFMEYFPQSSRKEEAQNMIFALQDKLVQKEFINAKLYFNLGNYLGNNYESCVITAQNALKDYPYTELREELSFLILHAKYEMARNSVLDKQAERYRDTVDEYYAFLNEFPDSKHLKEAEKFFENTQKALKSLPEEE
;
A
#
# COMPACT_ATOMS: atom_id res chain seq x y z
N MET A 1 -6.78 -23.50 -29.02
CA MET A 1 -7.74 -22.66 -29.80
C MET A 1 -8.59 -23.48 -30.75
N GLU A 2 -8.05 -24.42 -31.53
CA GLU A 2 -8.82 -25.28 -32.48
C GLU A 2 -9.91 -26.11 -31.79
N LEU A 3 -9.66 -26.73 -30.63
CA LEU A 3 -10.63 -27.52 -29.87
C LEU A 3 -11.89 -26.73 -29.49
N ILE A 4 -11.75 -25.45 -29.10
CA ILE A 4 -12.88 -24.60 -28.73
C ILE A 4 -13.75 -24.28 -29.95
N THR A 5 -13.14 -24.15 -31.13
CA THR A 5 -13.84 -23.92 -32.36
C THR A 5 -14.64 -25.17 -32.78
N ILE A 6 -14.09 -26.35 -32.59
CA ILE A 6 -14.74 -27.64 -32.87
C ILE A 6 -15.90 -27.89 -31.87
N LEU A 7 -15.76 -27.48 -30.59
CA LEU A 7 -16.77 -27.67 -29.56
C LEU A 7 -17.88 -26.60 -29.62
N LYS A 8 -17.76 -25.59 -30.49
CA LYS A 8 -18.73 -24.48 -30.61
C LYS A 8 -20.13 -25.04 -30.92
N GLY A 9 -21.05 -24.84 -29.98
CA GLY A 9 -22.41 -25.38 -30.04
C GLY A 9 -22.62 -26.74 -29.32
N SER A 10 -21.58 -27.35 -28.75
CA SER A 10 -21.71 -28.47 -27.83
C SER A 10 -21.88 -27.99 -26.40
N GLY A 11 -22.57 -28.76 -25.54
CA GLY A 11 -22.68 -28.45 -24.11
C GLY A 11 -21.35 -28.39 -23.34
N HIS A 12 -20.23 -28.80 -23.96
CA HIS A 12 -18.89 -28.83 -23.37
C HIS A 12 -18.03 -27.60 -23.72
N ALA A 13 -18.48 -26.74 -24.62
CA ALA A 13 -17.71 -25.57 -25.06
C ALA A 13 -17.47 -24.56 -23.92
N GLU A 14 -18.45 -24.40 -23.06
CA GLU A 14 -18.37 -23.53 -21.88
C GLU A 14 -17.29 -24.00 -20.91
N GLU A 15 -17.33 -25.26 -20.53
CA GLU A 15 -16.37 -25.88 -19.61
C GLU A 15 -14.95 -25.89 -20.21
N ALA A 16 -14.82 -26.24 -21.49
CA ALA A 16 -13.52 -26.26 -22.18
C ALA A 16 -12.85 -24.89 -22.21
N LEU A 17 -13.60 -23.80 -22.42
CA LEU A 17 -13.07 -22.45 -22.43
C LEU A 17 -12.60 -22.01 -21.03
N TYR A 18 -13.37 -22.34 -19.97
CA TYR A 18 -12.95 -22.09 -18.59
C TYR A 18 -11.68 -22.90 -18.25
N MET A 19 -11.67 -24.20 -18.58
CA MET A 19 -10.51 -25.06 -18.31
C MET A 19 -9.24 -24.61 -19.04
N LEU A 20 -9.37 -24.06 -20.25
CA LEU A 20 -8.24 -23.47 -20.97
C LEU A 20 -7.65 -22.29 -20.17
N GLY A 21 -8.49 -21.40 -19.65
CA GLY A 21 -8.06 -20.32 -18.76
C GLY A 21 -7.34 -20.85 -17.51
N MET A 22 -7.85 -21.92 -16.89
CA MET A 22 -7.21 -22.57 -15.76
C MET A 22 -5.86 -23.20 -16.11
N CYS A 23 -5.70 -23.74 -17.31
CA CYS A 23 -4.40 -24.27 -17.77
C CYS A 23 -3.35 -23.15 -17.82
N TYR A 24 -3.66 -22.01 -18.46
CA TYR A 24 -2.75 -20.86 -18.51
C TYR A 24 -2.44 -20.34 -17.10
N TYR A 25 -3.46 -20.25 -16.23
CA TYR A 25 -3.28 -19.81 -14.85
C TYR A 25 -2.31 -20.74 -14.08
N ASN A 26 -2.47 -22.04 -14.18
CA ASN A 26 -1.61 -23.01 -13.52
C ASN A 26 -0.18 -23.08 -14.10
N MET A 27 -0.02 -22.71 -15.37
CA MET A 27 1.29 -22.56 -16.02
C MET A 27 2.01 -21.25 -15.64
N GLY A 28 1.35 -20.35 -14.91
CA GLY A 28 1.89 -19.03 -14.54
C GLY A 28 1.75 -17.97 -15.65
N ASP A 29 1.10 -18.30 -16.76
CA ASP A 29 0.77 -17.33 -17.81
C ASP A 29 -0.51 -16.57 -17.42
N MET A 30 -0.34 -15.55 -16.57
CA MET A 30 -1.45 -14.74 -16.08
C MET A 30 -2.13 -13.92 -17.17
N GLN A 31 -1.39 -13.52 -18.20
CA GLN A 31 -1.93 -12.78 -19.34
C GLN A 31 -2.81 -13.69 -20.22
N GLY A 32 -2.34 -14.87 -20.57
CA GLY A 32 -3.10 -15.88 -21.31
C GLY A 32 -4.35 -16.31 -20.53
N ALA A 33 -4.22 -16.52 -19.22
CA ALA A 33 -5.35 -16.84 -18.35
C ALA A 33 -6.42 -15.75 -18.36
N ALA A 34 -6.02 -14.48 -18.16
CA ALA A 34 -6.95 -13.34 -18.18
C ALA A 34 -7.68 -13.19 -19.54
N GLN A 35 -6.98 -13.41 -20.66
CA GLN A 35 -7.59 -13.40 -21.98
C GLN A 35 -8.66 -14.49 -22.14
N CYS A 36 -8.37 -15.72 -21.72
CA CYS A 36 -9.33 -16.84 -21.78
C CYS A 36 -10.56 -16.59 -20.91
N PHE A 37 -10.36 -16.10 -19.67
CA PHE A 37 -11.46 -15.80 -18.77
C PHE A 37 -12.30 -14.60 -19.26
N ASN A 38 -11.69 -13.56 -19.85
CA ASN A 38 -12.42 -12.47 -20.49
C ASN A 38 -13.24 -12.97 -21.68
N GLN A 39 -12.68 -13.84 -22.51
CA GLN A 39 -13.40 -14.49 -23.60
C GLN A 39 -14.57 -15.33 -23.07
N TYR A 40 -14.36 -16.08 -21.97
CA TYR A 40 -15.44 -16.82 -21.33
C TYR A 40 -16.60 -15.90 -20.93
N ILE A 41 -16.31 -14.80 -20.22
CA ILE A 41 -17.34 -13.86 -19.75
C ILE A 41 -18.07 -13.20 -20.91
N SER A 42 -17.36 -12.91 -22.01
CA SER A 42 -17.96 -12.33 -23.23
C SER A 42 -18.94 -13.29 -23.91
N VAL A 43 -18.62 -14.58 -23.95
CA VAL A 43 -19.43 -15.61 -24.64
C VAL A 43 -20.54 -16.15 -23.70
N TYR A 44 -20.20 -16.33 -22.42
CA TYR A 44 -21.08 -16.93 -21.39
C TYR A 44 -21.26 -16.00 -20.17
N PRO A 45 -21.85 -14.80 -20.31
CA PRO A 45 -21.93 -13.83 -19.21
C PRO A 45 -22.72 -14.29 -17.99
N ARG A 46 -23.60 -15.29 -18.18
CA ARG A 46 -24.42 -15.94 -17.14
C ARG A 46 -24.09 -17.43 -17.02
N GLY A 47 -22.95 -17.86 -17.53
CA GLY A 47 -22.50 -19.24 -17.47
C GLY A 47 -22.14 -19.67 -16.05
N VAL A 48 -22.09 -20.99 -15.84
CA VAL A 48 -21.82 -21.60 -14.51
C VAL A 48 -20.47 -21.11 -13.94
N PHE A 49 -19.48 -20.83 -14.79
CA PHE A 49 -18.16 -20.38 -14.37
C PHE A 49 -17.96 -18.86 -14.49
N ALA A 50 -19.03 -18.05 -14.71
CA ALA A 50 -18.90 -16.60 -14.90
C ALA A 50 -18.30 -15.89 -13.67
N GLU A 51 -18.78 -16.20 -12.47
CA GLU A 51 -18.21 -15.68 -11.21
C GLU A 51 -16.76 -16.12 -11.02
N LEU A 52 -16.48 -17.42 -11.19
CA LEU A 52 -15.13 -17.96 -11.05
C LEU A 52 -14.16 -17.35 -12.08
N SER A 53 -14.61 -17.18 -13.34
CA SER A 53 -13.78 -16.53 -14.37
C SER A 53 -13.44 -15.09 -14.00
N ARG A 54 -14.41 -14.31 -13.50
CA ARG A 54 -14.14 -12.94 -13.00
C ARG A 54 -13.18 -12.96 -11.82
N PHE A 55 -13.36 -13.89 -10.88
CA PHE A 55 -12.46 -14.03 -9.74
C PHE A 55 -11.02 -14.36 -10.18
N HIS A 56 -10.85 -15.28 -11.14
CA HIS A 56 -9.52 -15.63 -11.66
C HIS A 56 -8.86 -14.48 -12.42
N ILE A 57 -9.63 -13.64 -13.13
CA ILE A 57 -9.10 -12.42 -13.75
C ILE A 57 -8.51 -11.49 -12.69
N VAL A 58 -9.28 -11.15 -11.65
CA VAL A 58 -8.79 -10.23 -10.61
C VAL A 58 -7.63 -10.83 -9.81
N LYS A 59 -7.63 -12.14 -9.62
CA LYS A 59 -6.50 -12.85 -8.99
C LYS A 59 -5.25 -12.86 -9.87
N ALA A 60 -5.39 -13.00 -11.17
CA ALA A 60 -4.27 -12.88 -12.11
C ALA A 60 -3.70 -11.46 -12.11
N LEU A 61 -4.55 -10.42 -12.11
CA LEU A 61 -4.12 -9.03 -11.97
C LEU A 61 -3.38 -8.80 -10.65
N TYR A 62 -3.90 -9.31 -9.54
CA TYR A 62 -3.23 -9.25 -8.23
C TYR A 62 -1.82 -9.85 -8.27
N LEU A 63 -1.67 -11.04 -8.84
CA LEU A 63 -0.38 -11.74 -8.95
C LEU A 63 0.60 -11.05 -9.91
N ALA A 64 0.09 -10.34 -10.92
CA ALA A 64 0.91 -9.61 -11.89
C ALA A 64 1.37 -8.23 -11.39
N THR A 65 0.90 -7.76 -10.23
CA THR A 65 1.29 -6.45 -9.69
C THR A 65 2.79 -6.37 -9.39
N PRO A 66 3.47 -5.27 -9.76
CA PRO A 66 4.91 -5.14 -9.60
C PRO A 66 5.33 -4.98 -8.14
N VAL A 67 6.64 -5.08 -7.89
CA VAL A 67 7.21 -4.78 -6.56
C VAL A 67 7.06 -3.29 -6.23
N PRO A 68 7.06 -2.88 -4.93
CA PRO A 68 6.74 -1.50 -4.52
C PRO A 68 7.59 -0.40 -5.16
N ARG A 69 8.86 -0.70 -5.54
CA ARG A 69 9.79 0.28 -6.12
C ARG A 69 9.46 0.68 -7.57
N LEU A 70 8.67 -0.12 -8.26
CA LEU A 70 8.28 0.12 -9.65
C LEU A 70 7.02 0.99 -9.73
N ASP A 71 6.58 1.27 -10.96
CA ASP A 71 5.29 1.92 -11.20
C ASP A 71 4.14 1.07 -10.66
N GLN A 72 3.18 1.68 -9.99
CA GLN A 72 2.08 1.00 -9.30
C GLN A 72 0.73 1.15 -10.03
N SER A 73 0.70 1.60 -11.29
CA SER A 73 -0.54 1.72 -12.07
C SER A 73 -1.31 0.40 -12.12
N GLY A 74 -0.61 -0.72 -12.33
CA GLY A 74 -1.22 -2.06 -12.30
C GLY A 74 -1.76 -2.47 -10.92
N THR A 75 -1.19 -1.96 -9.83
CA THR A 75 -1.69 -2.20 -8.47
C THR A 75 -3.01 -1.47 -8.23
N TYR A 76 -3.13 -0.21 -8.67
CA TYR A 76 -4.39 0.53 -8.60
C TYR A 76 -5.47 -0.12 -9.47
N GLU A 77 -5.13 -0.57 -10.68
CA GLU A 77 -6.06 -1.32 -11.54
C GLU A 77 -6.55 -2.60 -10.87
N ALA A 78 -5.64 -3.39 -10.27
CA ALA A 78 -6.01 -4.61 -9.56
C ALA A 78 -6.96 -4.34 -8.38
N ILE A 79 -6.72 -3.30 -7.58
CA ILE A 79 -7.61 -2.88 -6.50
C ILE A 79 -9.01 -2.53 -7.04
N GLN A 80 -9.08 -1.73 -8.09
CA GLN A 80 -10.34 -1.33 -8.70
C GLN A 80 -11.13 -2.55 -9.21
N GLN A 81 -10.47 -3.48 -9.90
CA GLN A 81 -11.12 -4.70 -10.41
C GLN A 81 -11.58 -5.64 -9.28
N LEU A 82 -10.84 -5.73 -8.17
CA LEU A 82 -11.25 -6.47 -6.98
C LEU A 82 -12.48 -5.85 -6.32
N GLN A 83 -12.54 -4.53 -6.23
CA GLN A 83 -13.72 -3.81 -5.70
C GLN A 83 -14.95 -4.05 -6.58
N LEU A 84 -14.81 -3.94 -7.91
CA LEU A 84 -15.89 -4.25 -8.86
C LEU A 84 -16.36 -5.70 -8.74
N PHE A 85 -15.44 -6.67 -8.56
CA PHE A 85 -15.82 -8.05 -8.31
C PHE A 85 -16.71 -8.20 -7.07
N MET A 86 -16.36 -7.54 -5.96
CA MET A 86 -17.12 -7.59 -4.73
C MET A 86 -18.48 -6.91 -4.84
N GLU A 87 -18.61 -5.86 -5.66
CA GLU A 87 -19.88 -5.18 -5.97
C GLU A 87 -20.80 -6.07 -6.82
N TYR A 88 -20.25 -6.73 -7.85
CA TYR A 88 -21.03 -7.61 -8.72
C TYR A 88 -21.46 -8.91 -8.02
N PHE A 89 -20.64 -9.40 -7.07
CA PHE A 89 -20.88 -10.66 -6.36
C PHE A 89 -20.84 -10.47 -4.83
N PRO A 90 -21.79 -9.72 -4.25
CA PRO A 90 -21.76 -9.40 -2.81
C PRO A 90 -21.95 -10.62 -1.90
N GLN A 91 -22.51 -11.71 -2.44
CA GLN A 91 -22.72 -12.98 -1.73
C GLN A 91 -21.70 -14.07 -2.12
N SER A 92 -20.65 -13.71 -2.86
CA SER A 92 -19.60 -14.65 -3.24
C SER A 92 -18.86 -15.21 -2.03
N SER A 93 -18.61 -16.51 -2.03
CA SER A 93 -17.72 -17.16 -1.05
C SER A 93 -16.25 -16.71 -1.17
N ARG A 94 -15.91 -16.01 -2.26
CA ARG A 94 -14.58 -15.43 -2.54
C ARG A 94 -14.41 -14.00 -2.06
N LYS A 95 -15.44 -13.41 -1.47
CA LYS A 95 -15.43 -12.01 -1.03
C LYS A 95 -14.33 -11.72 -0.01
N GLU A 96 -14.15 -12.61 0.97
CA GLU A 96 -13.09 -12.48 1.98
C GLU A 96 -11.69 -12.55 1.36
N GLU A 97 -11.48 -13.52 0.43
CA GLU A 97 -10.21 -13.64 -0.29
C GLU A 97 -9.92 -12.36 -1.13
N ALA A 98 -10.94 -11.82 -1.82
CA ALA A 98 -10.81 -10.58 -2.58
C ALA A 98 -10.48 -9.37 -1.67
N GLN A 99 -11.11 -9.28 -0.50
CA GLN A 99 -10.85 -8.22 0.47
C GLN A 99 -9.41 -8.30 1.01
N ASN A 100 -8.92 -9.49 1.31
CA ASN A 100 -7.56 -9.70 1.78
C ASN A 100 -6.52 -9.34 0.69
N MET A 101 -6.82 -9.61 -0.59
CA MET A 101 -5.98 -9.15 -1.70
C MET A 101 -5.93 -7.61 -1.77
N ILE A 102 -7.06 -6.91 -1.57
CA ILE A 102 -7.09 -5.44 -1.53
C ILE A 102 -6.19 -4.91 -0.42
N PHE A 103 -6.27 -5.46 0.79
CA PHE A 103 -5.40 -5.04 1.90
C PHE A 103 -3.92 -5.26 1.58
N ALA A 104 -3.56 -6.42 1.03
CA ALA A 104 -2.18 -6.70 0.63
C ALA A 104 -1.67 -5.74 -0.47
N LEU A 105 -2.52 -5.32 -1.40
CA LEU A 105 -2.18 -4.32 -2.41
C LEU A 105 -2.05 -2.92 -1.82
N GLN A 106 -2.92 -2.55 -0.88
CA GLN A 106 -2.81 -1.28 -0.15
C GLN A 106 -1.50 -1.21 0.64
N ASP A 107 -1.12 -2.26 1.35
CA ASP A 107 0.18 -2.33 2.04
C ASP A 107 1.36 -2.22 1.07
N LYS A 108 1.25 -2.79 -0.13
CA LYS A 108 2.25 -2.61 -1.19
C LYS A 108 2.40 -1.13 -1.60
N LEU A 109 1.29 -0.39 -1.72
CA LEU A 109 1.32 1.05 -2.00
C LEU A 109 1.95 1.83 -0.84
N VAL A 110 1.60 1.49 0.40
CA VAL A 110 2.23 2.08 1.59
C VAL A 110 3.71 1.80 1.65
N GLN A 111 4.16 0.58 1.29
CA GLN A 111 5.58 0.26 1.20
C GLN A 111 6.32 1.18 0.21
N LYS A 112 5.70 1.54 -0.92
CA LYS A 112 6.26 2.52 -1.85
C LYS A 112 6.42 3.89 -1.19
N GLU A 113 5.38 4.39 -0.52
CA GLU A 113 5.44 5.68 0.16
C GLU A 113 6.44 5.67 1.32
N PHE A 114 6.57 4.57 2.04
CA PHE A 114 7.60 4.40 3.07
C PHE A 114 9.02 4.46 2.49
N ILE A 115 9.25 3.83 1.33
CA ILE A 115 10.53 3.92 0.61
C ILE A 115 10.82 5.37 0.20
N ASN A 116 9.81 6.10 -0.32
CA ASN A 116 9.92 7.50 -0.70
C ASN A 116 10.21 8.40 0.52
N ALA A 117 9.46 8.22 1.62
CA ALA A 117 9.69 8.95 2.86
C ALA A 117 11.11 8.72 3.41
N LYS A 118 11.59 7.47 3.42
CA LYS A 118 12.97 7.15 3.80
C LYS A 118 14.01 7.78 2.88
N LEU A 119 13.74 7.87 1.59
CA LEU A 119 14.62 8.57 0.66
C LEU A 119 14.73 10.05 1.04
N TYR A 120 13.60 10.74 1.27
CA TYR A 120 13.59 12.13 1.72
C TYR A 120 14.31 12.28 3.07
N PHE A 121 14.07 11.40 4.02
CA PHE A 121 14.79 11.40 5.29
C PHE A 121 16.31 11.33 5.10
N ASN A 122 16.80 10.42 4.25
CA ASN A 122 18.22 10.24 3.98
C ASN A 122 18.85 11.42 3.22
N LEU A 123 18.07 12.14 2.43
CA LEU A 123 18.51 13.37 1.77
C LEU A 123 18.68 14.53 2.76
N GLY A 124 17.92 14.54 3.87
CA GLY A 124 18.03 15.54 4.92
C GLY A 124 17.91 16.97 4.40
N ASN A 125 18.92 17.80 4.63
CA ASN A 125 18.98 19.19 4.15
C ASN A 125 19.65 19.36 2.77
N TYR A 126 19.90 18.26 2.05
CA TYR A 126 20.52 18.36 0.71
C TYR A 126 19.56 19.03 -0.29
N LEU A 127 19.94 20.19 -0.81
CA LEU A 127 19.15 21.00 -1.77
C LEU A 127 17.74 21.40 -1.28
N GLY A 128 17.49 21.36 0.03
CA GLY A 128 16.18 21.76 0.59
C GLY A 128 15.85 21.06 1.90
N ASN A 129 14.67 21.34 2.44
CA ASN A 129 14.18 20.69 3.65
C ASN A 129 13.48 19.37 3.32
N ASN A 130 14.24 18.31 3.08
CA ASN A 130 13.67 17.00 2.75
C ASN A 130 13.09 16.28 3.98
N TYR A 131 13.44 16.68 5.21
CA TYR A 131 12.77 16.17 6.40
C TYR A 131 11.29 16.53 6.42
N GLU A 132 10.92 17.74 5.98
CA GLU A 132 9.52 18.12 5.82
C GLU A 132 8.81 17.28 4.75
N SER A 133 9.47 17.04 3.60
CA SER A 133 8.96 16.15 2.57
C SER A 133 8.76 14.72 3.07
N CYS A 134 9.67 14.23 3.93
CA CYS A 134 9.52 12.94 4.61
C CYS A 134 8.27 12.90 5.48
N VAL A 135 8.08 13.91 6.33
CA VAL A 135 6.91 14.02 7.23
C VAL A 135 5.61 14.03 6.41
N ILE A 136 5.53 14.89 5.40
CA ILE A 136 4.34 15.01 4.55
C ILE A 136 4.03 13.68 3.84
N THR A 137 5.03 13.02 3.25
CA THR A 137 4.85 11.75 2.55
C THR A 137 4.36 10.65 3.51
N ALA A 138 4.96 10.55 4.69
CA ALA A 138 4.56 9.56 5.69
C ALA A 138 3.16 9.84 6.26
N GLN A 139 2.81 11.10 6.54
CA GLN A 139 1.48 11.48 7.01
C GLN A 139 0.39 11.20 5.96
N ASN A 140 0.64 11.49 4.68
CA ASN A 140 -0.28 11.18 3.61
C ASN A 140 -0.51 9.67 3.51
N ALA A 141 0.54 8.86 3.59
CA ALA A 141 0.41 7.40 3.58
C ALA A 141 -0.45 6.89 4.75
N LEU A 142 -0.26 7.42 5.97
CA LEU A 142 -1.07 7.07 7.14
C LEU A 142 -2.52 7.52 7.03
N LYS A 143 -2.77 8.66 6.39
CA LYS A 143 -4.12 9.18 6.15
C LYS A 143 -4.88 8.34 5.12
N ASP A 144 -4.22 7.98 4.01
CA ASP A 144 -4.84 7.25 2.91
C ASP A 144 -5.02 5.75 3.25
N TYR A 145 -4.14 5.20 4.10
CA TYR A 145 -4.12 3.79 4.49
C TYR A 145 -4.01 3.61 6.02
N PRO A 146 -5.06 3.95 6.79
CA PRO A 146 -4.99 4.01 8.26
C PRO A 146 -4.78 2.65 8.94
N TYR A 147 -5.04 1.54 8.23
CA TYR A 147 -4.91 0.17 8.76
C TYR A 147 -3.66 -0.56 8.27
N THR A 148 -2.68 0.15 7.74
CA THR A 148 -1.43 -0.46 7.25
C THR A 148 -0.62 -1.09 8.38
N GLU A 149 0.05 -2.20 8.07
CA GLU A 149 1.03 -2.84 8.96
C GLU A 149 2.27 -1.97 9.20
N LEU A 150 2.56 -0.98 8.33
CA LEU A 150 3.69 -0.06 8.46
C LEU A 150 3.38 1.17 9.32
N ARG A 151 2.24 1.19 10.03
CA ARG A 151 1.80 2.34 10.80
C ARG A 151 2.82 2.77 11.87
N GLU A 152 3.34 1.82 12.64
CA GLU A 152 4.38 2.07 13.65
C GLU A 152 5.67 2.64 13.03
N GLU A 153 6.14 2.04 11.94
CA GLU A 153 7.37 2.45 11.27
C GLU A 153 7.26 3.85 10.64
N LEU A 154 6.10 4.17 10.05
CA LEU A 154 5.82 5.49 9.51
C LEU A 154 5.73 6.56 10.60
N SER A 155 5.02 6.27 11.70
CA SER A 155 4.89 7.19 12.83
C SER A 155 6.24 7.45 13.50
N PHE A 156 7.06 6.42 13.67
CA PHE A 156 8.43 6.60 14.16
C PHE A 156 9.30 7.42 13.20
N LEU A 157 9.17 7.20 11.89
CA LEU A 157 9.91 7.97 10.88
C LEU A 157 9.49 9.46 10.91
N ILE A 158 8.22 9.78 11.13
CA ILE A 158 7.73 11.14 11.30
C ILE A 158 8.39 11.81 12.52
N LEU A 159 8.37 11.13 13.67
CA LEU A 159 9.02 11.63 14.89
C LEU A 159 10.52 11.91 14.65
N HIS A 160 11.22 10.96 14.04
CA HIS A 160 12.64 11.10 13.75
C HIS A 160 12.92 12.26 12.78
N ALA A 161 12.12 12.39 11.73
CA ALA A 161 12.26 13.47 10.75
C ALA A 161 11.99 14.85 11.37
N LYS A 162 10.97 14.98 12.23
CA LYS A 162 10.69 16.22 12.98
C LYS A 162 11.85 16.58 13.91
N TYR A 163 12.42 15.61 14.63
CA TYR A 163 13.58 15.83 15.50
C TYR A 163 14.79 16.32 14.71
N GLU A 164 15.14 15.67 13.60
CA GLU A 164 16.26 16.08 12.75
C GLU A 164 15.99 17.44 12.09
N MET A 165 14.77 17.71 11.67
CA MET A 165 14.37 19.01 11.13
C MET A 165 14.53 20.13 12.17
N ALA A 166 14.11 19.92 13.42
CA ALA A 166 14.28 20.87 14.51
C ALA A 166 15.76 21.16 14.77
N ARG A 167 16.57 20.11 14.93
CA ARG A 167 17.99 20.20 15.19
C ARG A 167 18.80 20.96 14.13
N ASN A 168 18.41 20.82 12.87
CA ASN A 168 19.09 21.43 11.72
C ASN A 168 18.41 22.75 11.26
N SER A 169 17.52 23.32 12.04
CA SER A 169 16.83 24.57 11.71
C SER A 169 17.63 25.81 12.12
N VAL A 170 17.28 26.93 11.50
CA VAL A 170 17.73 28.25 11.98
C VAL A 170 17.14 28.55 13.36
N LEU A 171 17.85 29.33 14.17
CA LEU A 171 17.51 29.57 15.59
C LEU A 171 16.05 30.03 15.77
N ASP A 172 15.58 30.95 14.94
CA ASP A 172 14.22 31.51 15.04
C ASP A 172 13.10 30.47 14.86
N LYS A 173 13.40 29.32 14.25
CA LYS A 173 12.44 28.23 14.03
C LYS A 173 12.66 27.02 14.91
N GLN A 174 13.76 26.99 15.67
CA GLN A 174 14.10 25.79 16.47
C GLN A 174 13.11 25.57 17.60
N ALA A 175 12.69 26.60 18.30
CA ALA A 175 11.78 26.47 19.44
C ALA A 175 10.43 25.86 19.02
N GLU A 176 9.82 26.39 17.97
CA GLU A 176 8.57 25.89 17.39
C GLU A 176 8.70 24.42 16.99
N ARG A 177 9.73 24.08 16.20
CA ARG A 177 9.95 22.72 15.67
C ARG A 177 10.30 21.70 16.76
N TYR A 178 10.98 22.12 17.82
CA TYR A 178 11.19 21.25 18.98
C TYR A 178 9.92 21.01 19.77
N ARG A 179 9.01 21.99 19.88
CA ARG A 179 7.67 21.77 20.49
C ARG A 179 6.86 20.78 19.65
N ASP A 180 6.87 20.90 18.32
CA ASP A 180 6.24 19.93 17.40
C ASP A 180 6.82 18.52 17.56
N THR A 181 8.12 18.42 17.86
CA THR A 181 8.76 17.11 18.13
C THR A 181 8.29 16.52 19.45
N VAL A 182 8.08 17.33 20.48
CA VAL A 182 7.52 16.89 21.77
C VAL A 182 6.11 16.36 21.58
N ASP A 183 5.27 17.08 20.85
CA ASP A 183 3.88 16.66 20.58
C ASP A 183 3.85 15.33 19.81
N GLU A 184 4.71 15.18 18.80
CA GLU A 184 4.83 13.93 18.03
C GLU A 184 5.34 12.76 18.88
N TYR A 185 6.28 13.02 19.82
CA TYR A 185 6.74 11.99 20.75
C TYR A 185 5.59 11.46 21.62
N TYR A 186 4.77 12.34 22.17
CA TYR A 186 3.63 11.90 22.98
C TYR A 186 2.56 11.19 22.14
N ALA A 187 2.33 11.64 20.91
CA ALA A 187 1.44 10.94 19.97
C ALA A 187 1.94 9.52 19.71
N PHE A 188 3.24 9.37 19.40
CA PHE A 188 3.87 8.07 19.18
C PHE A 188 3.80 7.16 20.40
N LEU A 189 4.14 7.68 21.59
CA LEU A 189 4.11 6.92 22.85
C LEU A 189 2.70 6.43 23.20
N ASN A 190 1.69 7.27 22.99
CA ASN A 190 0.30 6.92 23.28
C ASN A 190 -0.24 5.84 22.31
N GLU A 191 0.17 5.89 21.05
CA GLU A 191 -0.29 4.94 20.04
C GLU A 191 0.48 3.61 20.10
N PHE A 192 1.79 3.64 20.45
CA PHE A 192 2.68 2.48 20.45
C PHE A 192 3.43 2.32 21.78
N PRO A 193 2.73 2.06 22.90
CA PRO A 193 3.35 1.98 24.23
C PRO A 193 4.36 0.85 24.40
N ASP A 194 4.30 -0.19 23.54
CA ASP A 194 5.20 -1.35 23.54
C ASP A 194 6.14 -1.39 22.32
N SER A 195 6.34 -0.25 21.65
CA SER A 195 7.17 -0.17 20.46
C SER A 195 8.64 -0.52 20.73
N LYS A 196 9.25 -1.24 19.79
CA LYS A 196 10.71 -1.48 19.79
C LYS A 196 11.53 -0.19 19.64
N HIS A 197 10.90 0.89 19.16
CA HIS A 197 11.54 2.20 18.94
C HIS A 197 11.49 3.12 20.17
N LEU A 198 10.85 2.74 21.27
CA LEU A 198 10.65 3.60 22.44
C LEU A 198 11.96 4.17 23.00
N LYS A 199 13.00 3.35 23.13
CA LYS A 199 14.31 3.82 23.65
C LYS A 199 14.92 4.93 22.78
N GLU A 200 14.75 4.85 21.48
CA GLU A 200 15.25 5.85 20.55
C GLU A 200 14.37 7.10 20.56
N ALA A 201 13.06 6.93 20.58
CA ALA A 201 12.09 8.01 20.72
C ALA A 201 12.30 8.81 22.03
N GLU A 202 12.52 8.12 23.15
CA GLU A 202 12.83 8.74 24.45
C GLU A 202 14.12 9.57 24.41
N LYS A 203 15.16 9.07 23.72
CA LYS A 203 16.41 9.82 23.51
C LYS A 203 16.18 11.10 22.68
N PHE A 204 15.32 11.05 21.65
CA PHE A 204 14.95 12.25 20.89
C PHE A 204 14.23 13.25 21.81
N PHE A 205 13.29 12.78 22.62
CA PHE A 205 12.55 13.61 23.57
C PHE A 205 13.49 14.28 24.60
N GLU A 206 14.39 13.52 25.24
CA GLU A 206 15.35 14.07 26.20
C GLU A 206 16.25 15.15 25.58
N ASN A 207 16.76 14.89 24.36
CA ASN A 207 17.60 15.85 23.65
C ASN A 207 16.81 17.11 23.26
N THR A 208 15.56 16.94 22.84
CA THR A 208 14.63 18.03 22.53
C THR A 208 14.37 18.89 23.76
N GLN A 209 14.11 18.30 24.94
CA GLN A 209 13.92 19.00 26.20
C GLN A 209 15.17 19.79 26.63
N LYS A 210 16.36 19.25 26.43
CA LYS A 210 17.63 19.94 26.71
C LYS A 210 17.81 21.13 25.76
N ALA A 211 17.52 20.95 24.48
CA ALA A 211 17.62 22.00 23.48
C ALA A 211 16.65 23.17 23.79
N LEU A 212 15.39 22.89 24.10
CA LEU A 212 14.39 23.89 24.46
C LEU A 212 14.81 24.74 25.67
N LYS A 213 15.45 24.11 26.68
CA LYS A 213 15.95 24.84 27.86
C LYS A 213 17.16 25.77 27.57
N SER A 214 17.88 25.51 26.48
CA SER A 214 19.04 26.29 26.07
C SER A 214 18.73 27.40 25.07
N LEU A 215 17.54 27.40 24.47
CA LEU A 215 17.12 28.46 23.55
C LEU A 215 16.71 29.73 24.33
N PRO A 216 16.94 30.93 23.78
CA PRO A 216 16.46 32.17 24.36
C PRO A 216 14.94 32.15 24.49
N GLU A 217 14.42 32.70 25.60
CA GLU A 217 12.97 32.92 25.71
C GLU A 217 12.55 33.93 24.64
N GLU A 218 11.50 33.63 23.90
CA GLU A 218 10.88 34.55 22.95
C GLU A 218 10.26 35.71 23.76
N GLU A 219 10.73 36.95 23.52
CA GLU A 219 10.13 38.18 24.07
C GLU A 219 8.77 38.47 23.43
#